data_0c51878d39dca3abe5165a000dcfaf18
#
_entry.id   0c51878d39dca3abe5165a000dcfaf18
#
_cell.length_a   1.000
_cell.length_b   1.000
_cell.length_c   1.000
_cell.angle_alpha   90.00
_cell.angle_beta   90.00
_cell.angle_gamma   90.00
#
_symmetry.space_group_name_H-M   'P 1'
#
loop_
_entity.id
_entity.type
_entity.pdbx_description
1 polymer ?
#
loop_
_entity_poly.entity_id
_entity_poly.type
_entity_poly.pdbx_seq_one_letter_code
_entity_poly.pdbx_strand_id
1 'polypeptide(L)'
;MLGTGLDLVYPRHHDALQKAVAQQGLLISERSSGEPVQRGHFAHRNRLIVALASALVVVECPERSGALISARLAEQRSCPVWVVLGDALRWSARGSNALLQNQAAPLLSAEALVRHLGPGSLLRHEPESLPSQLNPERAEQIELLQAMASSASLEDLSSRLRQSPAALARRLLEMERLGRVVCESGYLWRPCRR
;
A
#
# COMPACT_ATOMS: atom_id res chain seq x y z
N MET A 1 -16.90 2.76 -3.57
CA MET A 1 -17.91 2.33 -4.55
C MET A 1 -18.54 1.02 -4.13
N LEU A 2 -19.87 0.96 -4.01
CA LEU A 2 -20.61 -0.20 -3.50
C LEU A 2 -21.15 -1.07 -4.64
N GLY A 3 -21.38 -2.36 -4.35
CA GLY A 3 -22.14 -3.28 -5.21
C GLY A 3 -23.60 -3.45 -4.76
N THR A 4 -24.02 -2.70 -3.74
CA THR A 4 -25.34 -2.67 -3.12
C THR A 4 -25.89 -1.26 -3.14
N GLY A 5 -27.18 -1.07 -2.85
CA GLY A 5 -27.71 0.26 -2.56
C GLY A 5 -26.99 0.92 -1.39
N LEU A 6 -27.08 2.24 -1.27
CA LEU A 6 -26.44 3.01 -0.21
C LEU A 6 -27.01 2.68 1.19
N ASP A 7 -28.25 2.23 1.23
CA ASP A 7 -28.99 1.81 2.43
C ASP A 7 -28.64 0.42 2.94
N LEU A 8 -27.90 -0.37 2.15
CA LEU A 8 -27.62 -1.77 2.45
C LEU A 8 -26.13 -2.03 2.68
N VAL A 9 -25.81 -2.45 3.90
CA VAL A 9 -24.43 -2.83 4.26
C VAL A 9 -24.16 -4.28 3.91
N TYR A 10 -23.13 -4.54 3.09
CA TYR A 10 -22.69 -5.87 2.74
C TYR A 10 -21.16 -5.98 2.69
N PRO A 11 -20.57 -6.96 3.34
CA PRO A 11 -21.18 -7.86 4.33
C PRO A 11 -21.65 -7.11 5.59
N ARG A 12 -22.63 -7.65 6.32
CA ARG A 12 -23.29 -6.96 7.44
C ARG A 12 -22.34 -6.48 8.55
N HIS A 13 -21.23 -7.18 8.76
CA HIS A 13 -20.24 -6.80 9.77
C HIS A 13 -19.40 -5.56 9.39
N HIS A 14 -19.55 -5.02 8.19
CA HIS A 14 -18.88 -3.79 7.74
C HIS A 14 -19.70 -2.51 8.00
N ASP A 15 -20.74 -2.54 8.83
CA ASP A 15 -21.59 -1.37 9.11
C ASP A 15 -20.76 -0.19 9.65
N ALA A 16 -19.92 -0.41 10.65
CA ALA A 16 -19.07 0.63 11.20
C ALA A 16 -18.08 1.20 10.16
N LEU A 17 -17.50 0.34 9.31
CA LEU A 17 -16.60 0.75 8.24
C LEU A 17 -17.34 1.59 7.18
N GLN A 18 -18.52 1.16 6.74
CA GLN A 18 -19.30 1.91 5.75
C GLN A 18 -19.70 3.29 6.27
N LYS A 19 -20.10 3.40 7.55
CA LYS A 19 -20.40 4.68 8.20
C LYS A 19 -19.17 5.59 8.28
N ALA A 20 -18.02 5.05 8.68
CA ALA A 20 -16.77 5.81 8.72
C ALA A 20 -16.37 6.36 7.34
N VAL A 21 -16.48 5.53 6.29
CA VAL A 21 -16.22 5.99 4.91
C VAL A 21 -17.22 7.04 4.46
N ALA A 22 -18.50 6.92 4.84
CA ALA A 22 -19.51 7.94 4.51
C ALA A 22 -19.23 9.29 5.19
N GLN A 23 -18.66 9.28 6.39
CA GLN A 23 -18.33 10.51 7.14
C GLN A 23 -17.06 11.21 6.65
N GLN A 24 -16.06 10.43 6.19
CA GLN A 24 -14.75 10.94 5.82
C GLN A 24 -14.50 10.99 4.31
N GLY A 25 -15.43 10.49 3.52
CA GLY A 25 -15.27 10.35 2.07
C GLY A 25 -16.60 10.32 1.34
N LEU A 26 -16.67 9.53 0.26
CA LEU A 26 -17.84 9.44 -0.61
C LEU A 26 -18.21 7.98 -0.87
N LEU A 27 -19.48 7.65 -0.63
CA LEU A 27 -20.07 6.40 -1.07
C LEU A 27 -20.81 6.61 -2.40
N ILE A 28 -20.53 5.75 -3.38
CA ILE A 28 -21.17 5.78 -4.69
C ILE A 28 -21.77 4.41 -4.98
N SER A 29 -22.99 4.39 -5.50
CA SER A 29 -23.65 3.17 -5.96
C SER A 29 -24.53 3.47 -7.17
N GLU A 30 -24.67 2.50 -8.09
CA GLU A 30 -25.67 2.46 -9.17
C GLU A 30 -26.91 1.67 -8.78
N ARG A 31 -26.94 1.07 -7.56
CA ARG A 31 -28.06 0.25 -7.12
C ARG A 31 -29.08 1.08 -6.38
N SER A 32 -30.34 0.79 -6.65
CA SER A 32 -31.46 1.42 -5.97
C SER A 32 -31.54 0.99 -4.51
N SER A 33 -32.09 1.83 -3.65
CA SER A 33 -32.44 1.46 -2.28
C SER A 33 -33.39 0.28 -2.26
N GLY A 34 -33.16 -0.65 -1.34
CA GLY A 34 -33.98 -1.85 -1.19
C GLY A 34 -33.69 -2.98 -2.19
N GLU A 35 -32.79 -2.78 -3.16
CA GLU A 35 -32.43 -3.83 -4.13
C GLU A 35 -31.66 -4.97 -3.44
N PRO A 36 -32.10 -6.24 -3.60
CA PRO A 36 -31.46 -7.37 -2.95
C PRO A 36 -30.04 -7.62 -3.48
N VAL A 37 -29.16 -8.11 -2.60
CA VAL A 37 -27.76 -8.41 -2.95
C VAL A 37 -27.68 -9.57 -3.92
N GLN A 38 -26.98 -9.39 -5.04
CA GLN A 38 -26.69 -10.42 -6.03
C GLN A 38 -25.19 -10.48 -6.34
N ARG A 39 -24.65 -11.68 -6.55
CA ARG A 39 -23.20 -11.87 -6.84
C ARG A 39 -22.74 -11.08 -8.07
N GLY A 40 -23.56 -11.00 -9.10
CA GLY A 40 -23.26 -10.26 -10.33
C GLY A 40 -23.07 -8.76 -10.11
N HIS A 41 -23.68 -8.16 -9.09
CA HIS A 41 -23.56 -6.73 -8.80
C HIS A 41 -22.13 -6.31 -8.49
N PHE A 42 -21.35 -7.16 -7.82
CA PHE A 42 -19.95 -6.86 -7.49
C PHE A 42 -19.04 -6.85 -8.71
N ALA A 43 -19.25 -7.82 -9.63
CA ALA A 43 -18.51 -7.84 -10.89
C ALA A 43 -18.91 -6.66 -11.78
N HIS A 44 -20.22 -6.35 -11.85
CA HIS A 44 -20.74 -5.23 -12.62
C HIS A 44 -20.24 -3.87 -12.10
N ARG A 45 -20.18 -3.70 -10.77
CA ARG A 45 -19.64 -2.50 -10.14
C ARG A 45 -18.17 -2.23 -10.53
N ASN A 46 -17.36 -3.27 -10.79
CA ASN A 46 -15.95 -3.12 -11.12
C ASN A 46 -15.71 -2.27 -12.37
N ARG A 47 -16.64 -2.24 -13.32
CA ARG A 47 -16.56 -1.35 -14.49
C ARG A 47 -16.52 0.13 -14.11
N LEU A 48 -17.20 0.51 -13.03
CA LEU A 48 -17.22 1.88 -12.54
C LEU A 48 -15.92 2.23 -11.82
N ILE A 49 -15.38 1.27 -11.03
CA ILE A 49 -14.07 1.46 -10.40
C ILE A 49 -13.03 1.76 -11.46
N VAL A 50 -12.99 0.96 -12.52
CA VAL A 50 -12.05 1.15 -13.63
C VAL A 50 -12.33 2.45 -14.39
N ALA A 51 -13.60 2.80 -14.61
CA ALA A 51 -13.96 4.03 -15.33
C ALA A 51 -13.53 5.32 -14.60
N LEU A 52 -13.43 5.26 -13.28
CA LEU A 52 -12.99 6.39 -12.44
C LEU A 52 -11.49 6.35 -12.12
N ALA A 53 -10.78 5.29 -12.50
CA ALA A 53 -9.38 5.13 -12.20
C ALA A 53 -8.49 5.73 -13.31
N SER A 54 -7.40 6.38 -12.92
CA SER A 54 -6.33 6.81 -13.82
C SER A 54 -5.32 5.69 -14.10
N ALA A 55 -5.26 4.69 -13.23
CA ALA A 55 -4.48 3.45 -13.40
C ALA A 55 -5.08 2.36 -12.51
N LEU A 56 -4.88 1.11 -12.89
CA LEU A 56 -5.25 -0.07 -12.10
C LEU A 56 -3.99 -0.76 -11.59
N VAL A 57 -3.88 -0.97 -10.29
CA VAL A 57 -2.80 -1.76 -9.69
C VAL A 57 -3.36 -3.07 -9.18
N VAL A 58 -2.86 -4.18 -9.69
CA VAL A 58 -3.16 -5.53 -9.21
C VAL A 58 -2.01 -5.99 -8.32
N VAL A 59 -2.27 -6.06 -7.01
CA VAL A 59 -1.24 -6.43 -6.03
C VAL A 59 -0.96 -7.93 -6.08
N GLU A 60 -2.01 -8.73 -5.87
CA GLU A 60 -1.93 -10.19 -5.91
C GLU A 60 -3.32 -10.77 -6.16
N CYS A 61 -3.43 -11.73 -7.07
CA CYS A 61 -4.67 -12.48 -7.25
C CYS A 61 -4.43 -13.84 -7.90
N PRO A 62 -5.23 -14.87 -7.55
CA PRO A 62 -5.20 -16.17 -8.20
C PRO A 62 -5.85 -16.11 -9.59
N GLU A 63 -5.67 -17.17 -10.38
CA GLU A 63 -6.18 -17.30 -11.77
C GLU A 63 -7.71 -17.12 -11.89
N ARG A 64 -8.46 -17.44 -10.84
CA ARG A 64 -9.93 -17.28 -10.81
C ARG A 64 -10.32 -16.16 -9.83
N SER A 65 -9.98 -14.93 -10.18
CA SER A 65 -10.23 -13.76 -9.34
C SER A 65 -11.09 -12.71 -10.03
N GLY A 66 -11.94 -12.05 -9.26
CA GLY A 66 -12.66 -10.85 -9.72
C GLY A 66 -11.75 -9.69 -10.11
N ALA A 67 -10.52 -9.65 -9.61
CA ALA A 67 -9.52 -8.66 -9.99
C ALA A 67 -9.14 -8.76 -11.48
N LEU A 68 -9.13 -9.97 -12.05
CA LEU A 68 -8.87 -10.19 -13.49
C LEU A 68 -10.01 -9.63 -14.36
N ILE A 69 -11.23 -9.57 -13.85
CA ILE A 69 -12.34 -8.90 -14.56
C ILE A 69 -12.05 -7.40 -14.65
N SER A 70 -11.58 -6.80 -13.54
CA SER A 70 -11.19 -5.38 -13.53
C SER A 70 -10.01 -5.11 -14.46
N ALA A 71 -9.01 -6.00 -14.51
CA ALA A 71 -7.88 -5.86 -15.43
C ALA A 71 -8.31 -5.87 -16.90
N ARG A 72 -9.17 -6.81 -17.31
CA ARG A 72 -9.74 -6.84 -18.67
C ARG A 72 -10.54 -5.61 -19.01
N LEU A 73 -11.33 -5.10 -18.07
CA LEU A 73 -12.08 -3.87 -18.25
C LEU A 73 -11.16 -2.65 -18.37
N ALA A 74 -10.03 -2.64 -17.68
CA ALA A 74 -9.01 -1.61 -17.77
C ALA A 74 -8.35 -1.61 -19.16
N GLU A 75 -7.95 -2.78 -19.66
CA GLU A 75 -7.41 -2.96 -21.01
C GLU A 75 -8.38 -2.47 -22.09
N GLN A 76 -9.65 -2.85 -22.00
CA GLN A 76 -10.68 -2.41 -22.94
C GLN A 76 -10.89 -0.89 -22.96
N ARG A 77 -10.54 -0.19 -21.88
CA ARG A 77 -10.67 1.27 -21.70
C ARG A 77 -9.35 2.02 -21.85
N SER A 78 -8.29 1.32 -22.25
CA SER A 78 -6.93 1.89 -22.30
C SER A 78 -6.47 2.50 -20.97
N CYS A 79 -7.00 1.99 -19.85
CA CYS A 79 -6.55 2.34 -18.52
C CYS A 79 -5.30 1.52 -18.20
N PRO A 80 -4.16 2.16 -17.86
CA PRO A 80 -2.92 1.45 -17.58
C PRO A 80 -3.07 0.43 -16.45
N VAL A 81 -2.58 -0.79 -16.67
CA VAL A 81 -2.58 -1.87 -15.67
C VAL A 81 -1.16 -2.10 -15.18
N TRP A 82 -1.00 -2.06 -13.87
CA TRP A 82 0.26 -2.33 -13.19
C TRP A 82 0.10 -3.55 -12.30
N VAL A 83 1.16 -4.36 -12.21
CA VAL A 83 1.17 -5.60 -11.42
C VAL A 83 2.34 -5.58 -10.45
N VAL A 84 2.05 -5.79 -9.17
CA VAL A 84 3.09 -6.06 -8.17
C VAL A 84 3.57 -7.49 -8.39
N LEU A 85 4.89 -7.67 -8.56
CA LEU A 85 5.48 -8.98 -8.81
C LEU A 85 5.30 -9.88 -7.59
N GLY A 86 4.70 -11.03 -7.80
CA GLY A 86 4.58 -12.08 -6.80
C GLY A 86 5.51 -13.26 -7.10
N ASP A 87 5.73 -14.10 -6.10
CA ASP A 87 6.46 -15.36 -6.28
C ASP A 87 5.77 -16.22 -7.36
N ALA A 88 6.54 -16.66 -8.37
CA ALA A 88 6.03 -17.43 -9.50
C ALA A 88 5.41 -18.78 -9.08
N LEU A 89 5.88 -19.37 -7.97
CA LEU A 89 5.37 -20.64 -7.45
C LEU A 89 4.15 -20.46 -6.54
N ARG A 90 3.87 -19.23 -6.10
CA ARG A 90 2.75 -18.93 -5.20
C ARG A 90 1.43 -18.98 -5.96
N TRP A 91 0.53 -19.87 -5.54
CA TRP A 91 -0.80 -20.01 -6.13
C TRP A 91 -1.59 -18.70 -6.17
N SER A 92 -1.55 -17.90 -5.11
CA SER A 92 -2.26 -16.62 -5.00
C SER A 92 -1.76 -15.54 -5.95
N ALA A 93 -0.54 -15.64 -6.46
CA ALA A 93 0.05 -14.67 -7.39
C ALA A 93 -0.07 -15.09 -8.88
N ARG A 94 -0.53 -16.28 -9.18
CA ARG A 94 -0.56 -16.79 -10.56
C ARG A 94 -1.38 -15.92 -11.51
N GLY A 95 -2.55 -15.46 -11.06
CA GLY A 95 -3.42 -14.63 -11.88
C GLY A 95 -2.83 -13.23 -12.13
N SER A 96 -2.27 -12.59 -11.09
CA SER A 96 -1.61 -11.29 -11.25
C SER A 96 -0.36 -11.40 -12.12
N ASN A 97 0.49 -12.42 -11.92
CA ASN A 97 1.68 -12.62 -12.74
C ASN A 97 1.34 -12.91 -14.22
N ALA A 98 0.24 -13.61 -14.50
CA ALA A 98 -0.21 -13.86 -15.86
C ALA A 98 -0.58 -12.58 -16.63
N LEU A 99 -0.98 -11.51 -15.96
CA LEU A 99 -1.26 -10.21 -16.60
C LEU A 99 -0.01 -9.59 -17.22
N LEU A 100 1.19 -9.90 -16.71
CA LEU A 100 2.45 -9.42 -17.27
C LEU A 100 2.71 -9.93 -18.69
N GLN A 101 2.12 -11.05 -19.06
CA GLN A 101 2.18 -11.59 -20.42
C GLN A 101 1.25 -10.83 -21.38
N ASN A 102 0.27 -10.07 -20.86
CA ASN A 102 -0.77 -9.36 -21.58
C ASN A 102 -0.65 -7.83 -21.45
N GLN A 103 0.55 -7.29 -21.63
CA GLN A 103 0.83 -5.83 -21.66
C GLN A 103 0.69 -5.09 -20.31
N ALA A 104 0.40 -5.74 -19.19
CA ALA A 104 0.48 -5.07 -17.89
C ALA A 104 1.93 -4.73 -17.53
N ALA A 105 2.15 -3.54 -16.98
CA ALA A 105 3.49 -3.11 -16.57
C ALA A 105 3.84 -3.66 -15.18
N PRO A 106 5.07 -4.13 -14.95
CA PRO A 106 5.50 -4.52 -13.61
C PRO A 106 5.65 -3.28 -12.72
N LEU A 107 5.06 -3.31 -11.54
CA LEU A 107 5.23 -2.28 -10.53
C LEU A 107 6.40 -2.61 -9.62
N LEU A 108 7.56 -2.05 -9.93
CA LEU A 108 8.81 -2.29 -9.19
C LEU A 108 9.01 -1.32 -8.03
N SER A 109 8.38 -0.13 -8.10
CA SER A 109 8.42 0.86 -7.04
C SER A 109 7.20 1.77 -7.07
N ALA A 110 6.86 2.37 -5.93
CA ALA A 110 5.78 3.34 -5.84
C ALA A 110 6.08 4.61 -6.66
N GLU A 111 7.35 5.01 -6.74
CA GLU A 111 7.80 6.17 -7.51
C GLU A 111 7.55 6.02 -9.01
N ALA A 112 7.62 4.81 -9.54
CA ALA A 112 7.30 4.53 -10.94
C ALA A 112 5.83 4.83 -11.24
N LEU A 113 4.91 4.42 -10.36
CA LEU A 113 3.48 4.71 -10.47
C LEU A 113 3.21 6.22 -10.32
N VAL A 114 3.79 6.87 -9.32
CA VAL A 114 3.64 8.32 -9.09
C VAL A 114 4.10 9.11 -10.32
N ARG A 115 5.23 8.74 -10.90
CA ARG A 115 5.78 9.36 -12.12
C ARG A 115 4.84 9.19 -13.31
N HIS A 116 4.22 8.03 -13.45
CA HIS A 116 3.24 7.75 -14.51
C HIS A 116 1.96 8.57 -14.34
N LEU A 117 1.45 8.69 -13.10
CA LEU A 117 0.24 9.45 -12.80
C LEU A 117 0.44 10.97 -12.92
N GLY A 118 1.69 11.42 -12.81
CA GLY A 118 2.05 12.83 -12.83
C GLY A 118 1.68 13.57 -11.53
N PRO A 119 2.12 14.81 -11.35
CA PRO A 119 1.94 15.57 -10.11
C PRO A 119 0.49 15.98 -9.82
N GLY A 120 -0.37 15.99 -10.82
CA GLY A 120 -1.73 16.55 -10.67
C GLY A 120 -2.72 15.72 -9.86
N SER A 121 -2.54 14.40 -9.77
CA SER A 121 -3.49 13.51 -9.08
C SER A 121 -3.22 13.35 -7.59
N LEU A 122 -1.97 13.53 -7.16
CA LEU A 122 -1.55 13.29 -5.78
C LEU A 122 -1.29 14.60 -5.00
N LEU A 123 -1.05 15.72 -5.69
CA LEU A 123 -0.79 17.01 -5.05
C LEU A 123 -2.04 17.79 -4.63
N ARG A 124 -3.26 17.29 -4.90
CA ARG A 124 -4.50 17.93 -4.44
C ARG A 124 -4.92 17.53 -3.01
N HIS A 125 -4.19 16.62 -2.40
CA HIS A 125 -4.18 16.43 -0.96
C HIS A 125 -2.76 16.74 -0.47
N GLU A 126 -2.45 18.03 -0.29
CA GLU A 126 -1.69 18.32 0.93
C GLU A 126 -2.53 17.68 2.04
N PRO A 127 -2.01 16.71 2.78
CA PRO A 127 -2.63 16.38 4.03
C PRO A 127 -2.64 17.72 4.78
N GLU A 128 -3.85 18.29 5.01
CA GLU A 128 -4.00 19.29 6.05
C GLU A 128 -3.09 18.82 7.16
N SER A 129 -2.11 19.63 7.46
CA SER A 129 -1.03 19.34 8.38
C SER A 129 -1.60 18.51 9.52
N LEU A 130 -1.38 17.20 9.45
CA LEU A 130 -1.50 16.37 10.63
C LEU A 130 -0.70 17.11 11.67
N PRO A 131 -1.32 17.49 12.81
CA PRO A 131 -0.62 18.23 13.85
C PRO A 131 0.71 17.53 14.04
N SER A 132 1.79 18.28 14.06
CA SER A 132 3.19 17.85 14.20
C SER A 132 3.42 17.18 15.57
N GLN A 133 2.64 16.16 15.85
CA GLN A 133 3.01 15.13 16.75
C GLN A 133 3.83 14.16 15.90
N LEU A 134 5.10 14.48 15.75
CA LEU A 134 6.12 13.51 15.38
C LEU A 134 5.83 12.28 16.24
N ASN A 135 5.35 11.23 15.59
CA ASN A 135 5.19 9.94 16.27
C ASN A 135 6.53 9.73 16.99
N PRO A 136 6.57 9.67 18.32
CA PRO A 136 7.83 9.62 19.07
C PRO A 136 8.78 8.54 18.54
N GLU A 137 8.24 7.41 18.07
CA GLU A 137 9.02 6.35 17.42
C GLU A 137 9.73 6.82 16.13
N ARG A 138 9.12 7.72 15.37
CA ARG A 138 9.72 8.23 14.11
C ARG A 138 10.82 9.25 14.41
N ALA A 139 10.64 10.09 15.43
CA ALA A 139 11.66 11.01 15.89
C ALA A 139 12.89 10.28 16.41
N GLU A 140 12.68 9.26 17.21
CA GLU A 140 13.73 8.39 17.76
C GLU A 140 14.46 7.58 16.67
N GLN A 141 13.77 7.16 15.60
CA GLN A 141 14.42 6.50 14.45
C GLN A 141 15.32 7.46 13.68
N ILE A 142 14.88 8.71 13.49
CA ILE A 142 15.69 9.75 12.83
C ILE A 142 16.92 10.06 13.66
N GLU A 143 16.78 10.21 14.97
CA GLU A 143 17.89 10.45 15.89
C GLU A 143 18.91 9.32 15.83
N LEU A 144 18.47 8.06 15.81
CA LEU A 144 19.33 6.89 15.71
C LEU A 144 20.10 6.85 14.37
N LEU A 145 19.43 7.17 13.25
CA LEU A 145 20.08 7.26 11.94
C LEU A 145 21.12 8.39 11.88
N GLN A 146 20.82 9.53 12.49
CA GLN A 146 21.75 10.65 12.57
C GLN A 146 22.97 10.33 13.46
N ALA A 147 22.76 9.63 14.58
CA ALA A 147 23.83 9.20 15.46
C ALA A 147 24.80 8.20 14.80
N MET A 148 24.32 7.43 13.81
CA MET A 148 25.19 6.48 13.07
C MET A 148 26.15 7.16 12.09
N ALA A 149 25.83 8.35 11.55
CA ALA A 149 26.61 9.10 10.55
C ALA A 149 27.08 8.25 9.34
N SER A 150 28.02 7.32 9.52
CA SER A 150 28.48 6.35 8.51
C SER A 150 28.34 4.91 9.01
N SER A 151 29.01 4.56 10.08
CA SER A 151 28.88 3.26 10.77
C SER A 151 29.22 3.46 12.24
N ALA A 152 28.58 2.70 13.13
CA ALA A 152 28.79 2.79 14.56
C ALA A 152 28.55 1.43 15.24
N SER A 153 29.32 1.17 16.32
CA SER A 153 29.06 0.01 17.18
C SER A 153 27.86 0.25 18.09
N LEU A 154 27.30 -0.83 18.65
CA LEU A 154 26.23 -0.72 19.64
C LEU A 154 26.64 0.10 20.87
N GLU A 155 27.90 -0.02 21.28
CA GLU A 155 28.46 0.69 22.44
C GLU A 155 28.58 2.19 22.15
N ASP A 156 29.09 2.56 20.96
CA ASP A 156 29.15 3.96 20.53
C ASP A 156 27.76 4.61 20.49
N LEU A 157 26.78 3.91 19.93
CA LEU A 157 25.42 4.39 19.88
C LEU A 157 24.79 4.51 21.28
N SER A 158 25.06 3.54 22.15
CA SER A 158 24.60 3.58 23.54
C SER A 158 25.15 4.81 24.29
N SER A 159 26.42 5.11 24.08
CA SER A 159 27.08 6.27 24.69
C SER A 159 26.56 7.60 24.14
N ARG A 160 26.37 7.71 22.80
CA ARG A 160 25.87 8.92 22.12
C ARG A 160 24.43 9.25 22.46
N LEU A 161 23.58 8.22 22.48
CA LEU A 161 22.12 8.38 22.68
C LEU A 161 21.72 8.24 24.15
N ARG A 162 22.64 7.92 25.04
CA ARG A 162 22.39 7.67 26.48
C ARG A 162 21.27 6.65 26.72
N GLN A 163 21.19 5.63 25.88
CA GLN A 163 20.19 4.57 25.95
C GLN A 163 20.86 3.24 26.30
N SER A 164 20.10 2.32 26.90
CA SER A 164 20.63 1.02 27.22
C SER A 164 20.95 0.20 25.96
N PRO A 165 22.07 -0.56 25.94
CA PRO A 165 22.43 -1.42 24.80
C PRO A 165 21.31 -2.38 24.39
N ALA A 166 20.57 -2.92 25.35
CA ALA A 166 19.47 -3.85 25.10
C ALA A 166 18.29 -3.17 24.34
N ALA A 167 17.95 -1.94 24.71
CA ALA A 167 16.90 -1.17 24.02
C ALA A 167 17.32 -0.80 22.59
N LEU A 168 18.57 -0.35 22.43
CA LEU A 168 19.13 -0.02 21.12
C LEU A 168 19.26 -1.24 20.20
N ALA A 169 19.72 -2.38 20.71
CA ALA A 169 19.81 -3.62 19.94
C ALA A 169 18.44 -4.05 19.38
N ARG A 170 17.39 -3.98 20.19
CA ARG A 170 16.03 -4.31 19.75
C ARG A 170 15.57 -3.39 18.61
N ARG A 171 15.82 -2.09 18.72
CA ARG A 171 15.48 -1.10 17.70
C ARG A 171 16.29 -1.28 16.41
N LEU A 172 17.56 -1.54 16.52
CA LEU A 172 18.46 -1.79 15.39
C LEU A 172 18.02 -3.02 14.59
N LEU A 173 17.66 -4.11 15.27
CA LEU A 173 17.14 -5.32 14.65
C LEU A 173 15.79 -5.08 13.94
N GLU A 174 14.93 -4.26 14.52
CA GLU A 174 13.67 -3.87 13.86
C GLU A 174 13.91 -3.01 12.62
N MET A 175 14.82 -2.04 12.70
CA MET A 175 15.21 -1.21 11.56
C MET A 175 15.93 -2.02 10.46
N GLU A 176 16.70 -3.04 10.82
CA GLU A 176 17.31 -3.97 9.87
C GLU A 176 16.24 -4.80 9.15
N ARG A 177 15.26 -5.31 9.87
CA ARG A 177 14.11 -6.02 9.28
C ARG A 177 13.33 -5.14 8.29
N LEU A 178 13.29 -3.83 8.53
CA LEU A 178 12.67 -2.85 7.64
C LEU A 178 13.62 -2.37 6.51
N GLY A 179 14.84 -2.91 6.41
CA GLY A 179 15.82 -2.56 5.39
C GLY A 179 16.38 -1.14 5.51
N ARG A 180 16.31 -0.52 6.69
CA ARG A 180 16.79 0.86 6.94
C ARG A 180 18.23 0.92 7.38
N VAL A 181 18.71 -0.11 8.07
CA VAL A 181 20.08 -0.29 8.51
C VAL A 181 20.55 -1.70 8.20
N VAL A 182 21.85 -1.92 8.22
CA VAL A 182 22.45 -3.24 8.05
C VAL A 182 23.58 -3.40 9.06
N CYS A 183 23.70 -4.59 9.65
CA CYS A 183 24.81 -4.98 10.48
C CYS A 183 25.91 -5.60 9.61
N GLU A 184 27.11 -5.00 9.63
CA GLU A 184 28.29 -5.50 8.92
C GLU A 184 29.18 -6.36 9.83
N SER A 185 30.19 -6.99 9.24
CA SER A 185 31.20 -7.77 9.97
C SER A 185 31.86 -6.90 11.05
N GLY A 186 31.98 -7.43 12.27
CA GLY A 186 32.47 -6.69 13.43
C GLY A 186 31.38 -5.96 14.21
N TYR A 187 30.10 -6.30 13.99
CA TYR A 187 28.95 -5.72 14.71
C TYR A 187 28.83 -4.20 14.55
N LEU A 188 29.22 -3.68 13.38
CA LEU A 188 29.05 -2.28 13.02
C LEU A 188 27.73 -2.08 12.28
N TRP A 189 26.92 -1.15 12.75
CA TRP A 189 25.66 -0.78 12.15
C TRP A 189 25.83 0.44 11.24
N ARG A 190 25.27 0.38 10.04
CA ARG A 190 25.23 1.53 9.13
C ARG A 190 23.86 1.71 8.48
N PRO A 191 23.51 2.94 8.10
CA PRO A 191 22.31 3.20 7.32
C PRO A 191 22.40 2.54 5.95
N CYS A 192 21.29 1.95 5.47
CA CYS A 192 21.17 1.55 4.06
C CYS A 192 21.09 2.82 3.20
N ARG A 193 22.03 3.01 2.29
CA ARG A 193 21.95 4.07 1.27
C ARG A 193 20.81 3.71 0.31
N ARG A 194 19.85 4.62 0.14
CA ARG A 194 18.86 4.54 -0.94
C ARG A 194 19.49 4.85 -2.29
#